data_0cbb4509712ab7714127cfdfe7979b74
#
_entry.id   0cbb4509712ab7714127cfdfe7979b74
#
_cell.length_a   1.000
_cell.length_b   1.000
_cell.length_c   1.000
_cell.angle_alpha   90.00
_cell.angle_beta   90.00
_cell.angle_gamma   90.00
#
_symmetry.space_group_name_H-M   'P 1'
#
loop_
_entity.id
_entity.type
_entity.pdbx_description
1 polymer ?
#
loop_
_entity_poly.entity_id
_entity_poly.type
_entity_poly.pdbx_seq_one_letter_code
_entity_poly.pdbx_strand_id
1 'polypeptide(L)'
;NADGSNLAAVLAQLKAETATATRPNGVLSDIVAELNNLIPGTTQLDAELHEASREYRIKLTMRDGLPFSSRVISDGTLRVLALLTLLHDPRHRGLICFEEPENGVHPARIKQLIQRLKDMVTRPPDFEDEEEGGCPPLSQLLLNSHSPVVLSALIDKDLHPVEGSILFADTATVS
;
A
#
# COMPACT_ATOMS: atom_id res chain seq x y z
N ASN A 1 5.00 -13.10 -0.26
CA ASN A 1 6.45 -13.10 0.01
C ASN A 1 6.90 -11.69 0.37
N ALA A 2 7.83 -11.58 1.32
CA ALA A 2 8.35 -10.28 1.79
C ALA A 2 9.11 -9.48 0.71
N ASP A 3 9.60 -10.16 -0.33
CA ASP A 3 10.31 -9.58 -1.48
C ASP A 3 9.38 -9.04 -2.59
N GLY A 4 8.06 -9.15 -2.41
CA GLY A 4 7.08 -8.71 -3.42
C GLY A 4 7.00 -9.57 -4.68
N SER A 5 7.74 -10.69 -4.75
CA SER A 5 7.80 -11.56 -5.93
C SER A 5 6.44 -12.15 -6.33
N ASN A 6 5.48 -12.18 -5.41
CA ASN A 6 4.12 -12.68 -5.63
C ASN A 6 3.08 -11.59 -5.90
N LEU A 7 3.48 -10.31 -5.95
CA LEU A 7 2.55 -9.18 -6.09
C LEU A 7 1.61 -9.34 -7.30
N ALA A 8 2.15 -9.73 -8.45
CA ALA A 8 1.37 -9.93 -9.67
C ALA A 8 0.30 -11.04 -9.51
N ALA A 9 0.64 -12.12 -8.81
CA ALA A 9 -0.30 -13.21 -8.54
C ALA A 9 -1.40 -12.78 -7.55
N VAL A 10 -1.05 -12.01 -6.52
CA VAL A 10 -2.03 -11.45 -5.57
C VAL A 10 -2.99 -10.50 -6.26
N LEU A 11 -2.50 -9.61 -7.12
CA LEU A 11 -3.35 -8.71 -7.91
C LEU A 11 -4.29 -9.49 -8.83
N ALA A 12 -3.79 -10.52 -9.53
CA ALA A 12 -4.62 -11.38 -10.38
C ALA A 12 -5.72 -12.08 -9.58
N GLN A 13 -5.39 -12.58 -8.39
CA GLN A 13 -6.35 -13.23 -7.50
C GLN A 13 -7.40 -12.23 -7.00
N LEU A 14 -6.99 -11.06 -6.50
CA LEU A 14 -7.91 -10.01 -6.07
C LEU A 14 -8.85 -9.56 -7.19
N LYS A 15 -8.33 -9.41 -8.42
CA LYS A 15 -9.14 -9.14 -9.60
C LYS A 15 -10.21 -10.21 -9.80
N ALA A 16 -9.80 -11.49 -9.80
CA ALA A 16 -10.72 -12.61 -10.03
C ALA A 16 -11.81 -12.71 -8.95
N GLU A 17 -11.47 -12.45 -7.69
CA GLU A 17 -12.40 -12.51 -6.55
C GLU A 17 -13.38 -11.34 -6.50
N THR A 18 -13.01 -10.18 -7.05
CA THR A 18 -13.80 -8.93 -6.95
C THR A 18 -14.41 -8.45 -8.26
N ALA A 19 -14.08 -9.11 -9.38
CA ALA A 19 -14.63 -8.77 -10.69
C ALA A 19 -16.14 -9.08 -10.77
N THR A 20 -16.87 -8.16 -11.39
CA THR A 20 -18.30 -8.30 -11.70
C THR A 20 -18.56 -7.89 -13.13
N ALA A 21 -19.79 -8.15 -13.64
CA ALA A 21 -20.19 -7.73 -14.99
C ALA A 21 -20.08 -6.21 -15.20
N THR A 22 -20.31 -5.42 -14.12
CA THR A 22 -20.21 -3.95 -14.15
C THR A 22 -18.82 -3.43 -13.77
N ARG A 23 -17.97 -4.25 -13.16
CA ARG A 23 -16.61 -3.94 -12.71
C ARG A 23 -15.64 -5.05 -13.11
N PRO A 24 -15.27 -5.16 -14.39
CA PRO A 24 -14.46 -6.29 -14.90
C PRO A 24 -13.04 -6.36 -14.29
N ASN A 25 -12.53 -5.24 -13.79
CA ASN A 25 -11.24 -5.17 -13.11
C ASN A 25 -11.35 -5.25 -11.58
N GLY A 26 -12.57 -5.38 -11.04
CA GLY A 26 -12.80 -5.49 -9.61
C GLY A 26 -12.11 -4.38 -8.82
N VAL A 27 -11.47 -4.74 -7.72
CA VAL A 27 -10.75 -3.84 -6.82
C VAL A 27 -9.50 -3.18 -7.47
N LEU A 28 -8.98 -3.71 -8.57
CA LEU A 28 -7.84 -3.08 -9.27
C LEU A 28 -8.18 -1.67 -9.76
N SER A 29 -9.45 -1.39 -10.03
CA SER A 29 -9.92 -0.04 -10.38
C SER A 29 -9.73 0.96 -9.23
N ASP A 30 -9.95 0.53 -7.99
CA ASP A 30 -9.76 1.38 -6.80
C ASP A 30 -8.27 1.56 -6.53
N ILE A 31 -7.50 0.48 -6.61
CA ILE A 31 -6.04 0.52 -6.45
C ILE A 31 -5.41 1.49 -7.46
N VAL A 32 -5.83 1.46 -8.73
CA VAL A 32 -5.32 2.37 -9.76
C VAL A 32 -5.69 3.82 -9.49
N ALA A 33 -6.90 4.07 -9.01
CA ALA A 33 -7.31 5.43 -8.66
C ALA A 33 -6.47 6.00 -7.51
N GLU A 34 -6.22 5.20 -6.46
CA GLU A 34 -5.35 5.59 -5.36
C GLU A 34 -3.89 5.74 -5.79
N LEU A 35 -3.40 4.81 -6.62
CA LEU A 35 -2.04 4.89 -7.16
C LEU A 35 -1.85 6.17 -7.98
N ASN A 36 -2.83 6.56 -8.80
CA ASN A 36 -2.78 7.80 -9.57
C ASN A 36 -2.76 9.06 -8.68
N ASN A 37 -3.36 9.00 -7.49
CA ASN A 37 -3.28 10.09 -6.51
C ASN A 37 -1.87 10.24 -5.93
N LEU A 38 -1.14 9.15 -5.74
CA LEU A 38 0.21 9.14 -5.19
C LEU A 38 1.28 9.31 -6.27
N ILE A 39 1.06 8.68 -7.42
CA ILE A 39 1.95 8.66 -8.60
C ILE A 39 1.13 9.07 -9.83
N PRO A 40 1.06 10.37 -10.14
CA PRO A 40 0.21 10.88 -11.20
C PRO A 40 0.55 10.31 -12.58
N GLY A 41 -0.50 10.05 -13.35
CA GLY A 41 -0.37 9.56 -14.72
C GLY A 41 -0.74 8.11 -14.92
N THR A 42 -0.94 7.34 -13.84
CA THR A 42 -1.39 5.96 -13.91
C THR A 42 -2.88 5.90 -14.29
N THR A 43 -3.22 5.16 -15.33
CA THR A 43 -4.61 5.10 -15.85
C THR A 43 -5.21 3.70 -15.78
N GLN A 44 -4.40 2.65 -15.91
CA GLN A 44 -4.87 1.26 -15.83
C GLN A 44 -3.84 0.37 -15.14
N LEU A 45 -4.34 -0.61 -14.43
CA LEU A 45 -3.57 -1.68 -13.80
C LEU A 45 -4.19 -3.02 -14.17
N ASP A 46 -3.36 -3.94 -14.60
CA ASP A 46 -3.75 -5.31 -14.82
C ASP A 46 -2.67 -6.29 -14.36
N ALA A 47 -3.08 -7.52 -14.12
CA ALA A 47 -2.20 -8.63 -13.81
C ALA A 47 -2.61 -9.81 -14.68
N GLU A 48 -1.78 -10.09 -15.69
CA GLU A 48 -2.07 -11.09 -16.73
C GLU A 48 -1.12 -12.28 -16.59
N LEU A 49 -1.64 -13.49 -16.83
CA LEU A 49 -0.82 -14.69 -16.94
C LEU A 49 -0.05 -14.67 -18.27
N HIS A 50 1.27 -14.68 -18.19
CA HIS A 50 2.12 -14.86 -19.36
C HIS A 50 2.30 -16.36 -19.62
N GLU A 51 1.58 -16.91 -20.59
CA GLU A 51 1.47 -18.35 -20.82
C GLU A 51 2.83 -19.01 -21.09
N ALA A 52 3.73 -18.36 -21.80
CA ALA A 52 5.03 -18.94 -22.16
C ALA A 52 5.94 -19.17 -20.93
N SER A 53 5.88 -18.32 -19.91
CA SER A 53 6.65 -18.47 -18.65
C SER A 53 5.82 -19.01 -17.49
N ARG A 54 4.49 -19.10 -17.63
CA ARG A 54 3.53 -19.42 -16.58
C ARG A 54 3.65 -18.51 -15.35
N GLU A 55 3.99 -17.24 -15.59
CA GLU A 55 4.14 -16.22 -14.56
C GLU A 55 3.08 -15.14 -14.72
N TYR A 56 2.55 -14.65 -13.61
CA TYR A 56 1.76 -13.44 -13.63
C TYR A 56 2.66 -12.22 -13.82
N ARG A 57 2.23 -11.27 -14.66
CA ARG A 57 2.94 -10.02 -14.93
C ARG A 57 2.03 -8.84 -14.70
N ILE A 58 2.56 -7.83 -14.01
CA ILE A 58 1.88 -6.56 -13.82
C ILE A 58 2.03 -5.75 -15.11
N LYS A 59 0.91 -5.19 -15.55
CA LYS A 59 0.83 -4.26 -16.66
C LYS A 59 0.22 -2.96 -16.17
N LEU A 60 1.01 -1.90 -16.22
CA LEU A 60 0.61 -0.56 -15.81
C LEU A 60 0.55 0.33 -17.04
N THR A 61 -0.59 0.99 -17.27
CA THR A 61 -0.75 1.92 -18.38
C THR A 61 -0.70 3.35 -17.86
N MET A 62 0.11 4.17 -18.47
CA MET A 62 0.21 5.60 -18.16
C MET A 62 -0.68 6.42 -19.09
N ARG A 63 -0.81 7.72 -18.77
CA ARG A 63 -1.71 8.65 -19.51
C ARG A 63 -1.42 8.78 -20.99
N ASP A 64 -0.18 8.52 -21.41
CA ASP A 64 0.23 8.48 -22.83
C ASP A 64 -0.28 7.24 -23.58
N GLY A 65 -0.96 6.32 -22.87
CA GLY A 65 -1.51 5.09 -23.41
C GLY A 65 -0.48 3.98 -23.58
N LEU A 66 0.78 4.21 -23.22
CA LEU A 66 1.82 3.18 -23.32
C LEU A 66 1.75 2.24 -22.12
N PRO A 67 1.65 0.92 -22.34
CA PRO A 67 1.70 -0.05 -21.27
C PRO A 67 3.15 -0.31 -20.84
N PHE A 68 3.41 -0.24 -19.55
CA PHE A 68 4.68 -0.62 -18.94
C PHE A 68 4.54 -1.96 -18.23
N SER A 69 5.45 -2.88 -18.53
CA SER A 69 5.56 -4.12 -17.76
C SER A 69 6.30 -3.86 -16.44
N SER A 70 6.12 -4.76 -15.45
CA SER A 70 6.80 -4.69 -14.15
C SER A 70 8.33 -4.53 -14.25
N ARG A 71 8.95 -4.91 -15.37
CA ARG A 71 10.39 -4.76 -15.59
C ARG A 71 10.84 -3.32 -15.85
N VAL A 72 9.92 -2.43 -16.19
CA VAL A 72 10.19 -1.02 -16.51
C VAL A 72 9.62 -0.08 -15.46
N ILE A 73 8.72 -0.58 -14.61
CA ILE A 73 8.15 0.17 -13.49
C ILE A 73 9.23 0.37 -12.43
N SER A 74 9.35 1.59 -11.89
CA SER A 74 10.33 1.89 -10.83
C SER A 74 10.03 1.08 -9.55
N ASP A 75 11.07 0.74 -8.81
CA ASP A 75 10.93 0.03 -7.52
C ASP A 75 10.02 0.79 -6.54
N GLY A 76 10.11 2.12 -6.51
CA GLY A 76 9.24 2.96 -5.69
C GLY A 76 7.77 2.81 -6.07
N THR A 77 7.45 2.80 -7.36
CA THR A 77 6.07 2.56 -7.84
C THR A 77 5.58 1.17 -7.46
N LEU A 78 6.42 0.15 -7.60
CA LEU A 78 6.07 -1.22 -7.21
C LEU A 78 5.85 -1.35 -5.70
N ARG A 79 6.63 -0.66 -4.87
CA ARG A 79 6.45 -0.61 -3.41
C ARG A 79 5.12 0.03 -3.02
N VAL A 80 4.78 1.18 -3.61
CA VAL A 80 3.48 1.84 -3.38
C VAL A 80 2.34 0.95 -3.84
N LEU A 81 2.47 0.31 -5.00
CA LEU A 81 1.47 -0.63 -5.51
C LEU A 81 1.28 -1.83 -4.57
N ALA A 82 2.38 -2.41 -4.05
CA ALA A 82 2.31 -3.51 -3.09
C ALA A 82 1.58 -3.09 -1.81
N LEU A 83 1.86 -1.89 -1.31
CA LEU A 83 1.19 -1.32 -0.16
C LEU A 83 -0.32 -1.15 -0.39
N LEU A 84 -0.71 -0.52 -1.51
CA LEU A 84 -2.11 -0.37 -1.87
C LEU A 84 -2.81 -1.73 -2.06
N THR A 85 -2.09 -2.71 -2.60
CA THR A 85 -2.62 -4.08 -2.72
C THR A 85 -2.93 -4.68 -1.35
N LEU A 86 -2.04 -4.50 -0.37
CA LEU A 86 -2.27 -4.95 1.02
C LEU A 86 -3.47 -4.24 1.66
N LEU A 87 -3.64 -2.93 1.40
CA LEU A 87 -4.79 -2.15 1.87
C LEU A 87 -6.13 -2.70 1.39
N HIS A 88 -6.14 -3.21 0.17
CA HIS A 88 -7.34 -3.73 -0.48
C HIS A 88 -7.51 -5.25 -0.35
N ASP A 89 -6.57 -5.96 0.29
CA ASP A 89 -6.70 -7.40 0.54
C ASP A 89 -7.36 -7.65 1.91
N PRO A 90 -8.63 -8.07 1.94
CA PRO A 90 -9.36 -8.28 3.19
C PRO A 90 -8.79 -9.44 4.02
N ARG A 91 -7.92 -10.26 3.42
CA ARG A 91 -7.26 -11.39 4.12
C ARG A 91 -6.03 -10.94 4.90
N HIS A 92 -5.51 -9.75 4.58
CA HIS A 92 -4.32 -9.26 5.27
C HIS A 92 -4.66 -8.86 6.71
N ARG A 93 -3.93 -9.42 7.66
CA ARG A 93 -4.07 -9.22 9.11
C ARG A 93 -2.70 -9.26 9.76
N GLY A 94 -2.56 -8.56 10.90
CA GLY A 94 -1.35 -8.61 11.71
C GLY A 94 -0.40 -7.43 11.47
N LEU A 95 0.90 -7.68 11.64
CA LEU A 95 1.94 -6.65 11.57
C LEU A 95 2.43 -6.44 10.14
N ILE A 96 2.38 -5.20 9.68
CA ILE A 96 3.04 -4.75 8.45
C ILE A 96 4.31 -3.99 8.84
N CYS A 97 5.45 -4.43 8.29
CA CYS A 97 6.71 -3.71 8.37
C CYS A 97 7.00 -3.06 7.02
N PHE A 98 7.19 -1.74 7.01
CA PHE A 98 7.43 -1.01 5.77
C PHE A 98 8.61 -0.05 5.93
N GLU A 99 9.63 -0.23 5.11
CA GLU A 99 10.81 0.61 5.07
C GLU A 99 10.66 1.72 4.05
N GLU A 100 11.00 2.95 4.46
CA GLU A 100 11.04 4.13 3.61
C GLU A 100 9.79 4.27 2.70
N PRO A 101 8.59 4.43 3.30
CA PRO A 101 7.32 4.51 2.56
C PRO A 101 7.28 5.67 1.56
N GLU A 102 8.13 6.67 1.76
CA GLU A 102 8.26 7.84 0.91
C GLU A 102 9.01 7.57 -0.41
N ASN A 103 9.75 6.46 -0.51
CA ASN A 103 10.51 6.16 -1.72
C ASN A 103 9.61 5.95 -2.93
N GLY A 104 9.83 6.78 -3.96
CA GLY A 104 9.03 6.79 -5.18
C GLY A 104 7.77 7.65 -5.11
N VAL A 105 7.49 8.30 -3.98
CA VAL A 105 6.36 9.21 -3.81
C VAL A 105 6.84 10.66 -3.78
N HIS A 106 6.16 11.52 -4.56
CA HIS A 106 6.49 12.94 -4.54
C HIS A 106 6.24 13.53 -3.14
N PRO A 107 7.14 14.39 -2.59
CA PRO A 107 7.04 14.93 -1.23
C PRO A 107 5.67 15.52 -0.88
N ALA A 108 5.02 16.20 -1.82
CA ALA A 108 3.68 16.77 -1.63
C ALA A 108 2.57 15.70 -1.44
N ARG A 109 2.84 14.44 -1.71
CA ARG A 109 1.89 13.32 -1.58
C ARG A 109 2.16 12.43 -0.38
N ILE A 110 3.29 12.63 0.33
CA ILE A 110 3.67 11.81 1.48
C ILE A 110 2.61 11.90 2.59
N LYS A 111 2.07 13.09 2.85
CA LYS A 111 1.01 13.26 3.86
C LYS A 111 -0.21 12.38 3.54
N GLN A 112 -0.61 12.31 2.28
CA GLN A 112 -1.72 11.47 1.82
C GLN A 112 -1.40 9.98 1.98
N LEU A 113 -0.18 9.56 1.64
CA LEU A 113 0.27 8.18 1.85
C LEU A 113 0.23 7.80 3.34
N ILE A 114 0.79 8.63 4.21
CA ILE A 114 0.81 8.39 5.66
C ILE A 114 -0.62 8.31 6.22
N GLN A 115 -1.54 9.15 5.73
CA GLN A 115 -2.94 9.05 6.14
C GLN A 115 -3.54 7.69 5.76
N ARG A 116 -3.32 7.21 4.53
CA ARG A 116 -3.78 5.89 4.11
C ARG A 116 -3.19 4.76 4.94
N LEU A 117 -1.92 4.87 5.35
CA LEU A 117 -1.28 3.92 6.26
C LEU A 117 -1.92 3.92 7.66
N LYS A 118 -2.26 5.09 8.18
CA LYS A 118 -2.96 5.23 9.46
C LYS A 118 -4.34 4.58 9.44
N ASP A 119 -5.05 4.66 8.33
CA ASP A 119 -6.38 4.06 8.17
C ASP A 119 -6.37 2.53 8.22
N MET A 120 -5.18 1.89 8.09
CA MET A 120 -5.02 0.43 8.20
C MET A 120 -4.91 -0.06 9.64
N VAL A 121 -4.52 0.81 10.56
CA VAL A 121 -4.22 0.41 11.94
C VAL A 121 -5.52 0.28 12.71
N THR A 122 -5.70 -0.86 13.38
CA THR A 122 -6.83 -1.08 14.29
C THR A 122 -6.72 -0.14 15.49
N ARG A 123 -7.79 0.58 15.79
CA ARG A 123 -7.83 1.54 16.90
C ARG A 123 -8.48 0.92 18.14
N PRO A 124 -8.04 1.27 19.38
CA PRO A 124 -8.63 0.76 20.60
C PRO A 124 -10.16 0.94 20.73
N PRO A 125 -10.77 2.07 20.30
CA PRO A 125 -12.23 2.22 20.35
C PRO A 125 -13.00 1.20 19.49
N ASP A 126 -12.33 0.62 18.48
CA ASP A 126 -12.91 -0.43 17.65
C ASP A 126 -13.23 -1.71 18.46
N PHE A 127 -12.79 -1.79 19.72
CA PHE A 127 -13.04 -2.90 20.65
C PHE A 127 -14.21 -2.63 21.62
N GLU A 128 -14.77 -1.42 21.65
CA GLU A 128 -15.86 -1.07 22.59
C GLU A 128 -17.25 -1.49 22.10
N ASP A 129 -17.40 -1.76 20.80
CA ASP A 129 -18.67 -2.17 20.19
C ASP A 129 -18.94 -3.69 20.27
N GLU A 130 -18.42 -4.36 21.27
CA GLU A 130 -18.46 -5.83 21.44
C GLU A 130 -19.81 -6.40 21.90
N GLU A 131 -20.94 -5.84 21.50
CA GLU A 131 -22.18 -6.54 21.91
C GLU A 131 -22.54 -7.78 21.08
N GLU A 132 -21.99 -8.01 19.87
CA GLU A 132 -22.40 -9.21 19.08
C GLU A 132 -21.38 -9.86 18.13
N GLY A 133 -20.07 -9.58 18.11
CA GLY A 133 -19.31 -10.08 16.95
C GLY A 133 -17.82 -10.34 17.00
N GLY A 134 -17.20 -10.46 18.16
CA GLY A 134 -15.77 -10.81 18.23
C GLY A 134 -14.83 -9.63 17.96
N CYS A 135 -13.65 -9.70 18.58
CA CYS A 135 -12.60 -8.68 18.47
C CYS A 135 -12.23 -8.43 17.00
N PRO A 136 -12.22 -7.17 16.52
CA PRO A 136 -11.79 -6.89 15.16
C PRO A 136 -10.35 -7.39 14.94
N PRO A 137 -10.02 -7.85 13.73
CA PRO A 137 -8.69 -8.37 13.48
C PRO A 137 -7.64 -7.28 13.68
N LEU A 138 -6.67 -7.57 14.54
CA LEU A 138 -5.59 -6.64 14.87
C LEU A 138 -4.71 -6.38 13.66
N SER A 139 -4.57 -5.11 13.29
CA SER A 139 -3.65 -4.64 12.26
C SER A 139 -2.71 -3.60 12.86
N GLN A 140 -1.41 -3.85 12.75
CA GLN A 140 -0.35 -2.99 13.25
C GLN A 140 0.61 -2.59 12.13
N LEU A 141 1.22 -1.43 12.27
CA LEU A 141 2.15 -0.88 11.29
C LEU A 141 3.45 -0.47 11.97
N LEU A 142 4.56 -1.00 11.46
CA LEU A 142 5.91 -0.58 11.83
C LEU A 142 6.54 0.11 10.61
N LEU A 143 6.87 1.40 10.77
CA LEU A 143 7.51 2.20 9.73
C LEU A 143 8.94 2.53 10.13
N ASN A 144 9.87 2.38 9.19
CA ASN A 144 11.21 2.95 9.27
C ASN A 144 11.34 4.03 8.18
N SER A 145 11.79 5.23 8.56
CA SER A 145 11.97 6.34 7.62
C SER A 145 13.07 7.29 8.09
N HIS A 146 13.78 7.85 7.15
CA HIS A 146 14.74 8.94 7.38
C HIS A 146 14.18 10.31 6.96
N SER A 147 12.92 10.37 6.52
CA SER A 147 12.31 11.57 5.96
C SER A 147 11.67 12.44 7.05
N PRO A 148 12.11 13.70 7.20
CA PRO A 148 11.45 14.64 8.10
C PRO A 148 10.00 14.95 7.67
N VAL A 149 9.67 14.75 6.39
CA VAL A 149 8.30 14.94 5.87
C VAL A 149 7.38 13.81 6.38
N VAL A 150 7.87 12.57 6.44
CA VAL A 150 7.13 11.44 7.03
C VAL A 150 6.89 11.70 8.51
N LEU A 151 7.93 12.09 9.25
CA LEU A 151 7.82 12.43 10.66
C LEU A 151 6.79 13.54 10.89
N SER A 152 6.87 14.63 10.12
CA SER A 152 5.92 15.73 10.20
C SER A 152 4.48 15.27 9.94
N ALA A 153 4.28 14.40 8.95
CA ALA A 153 2.96 13.86 8.63
C ALA A 153 2.39 12.94 9.72
N LEU A 154 3.27 12.25 10.47
CA LEU A 154 2.84 11.41 11.59
C LEU A 154 2.38 12.22 12.82
N ILE A 155 3.03 13.35 13.10
CA ILE A 155 2.75 14.21 14.29
C ILE A 155 1.81 15.36 13.99
N ASP A 156 1.36 15.54 12.75
CA ASP A 156 0.45 16.63 12.36
C ASP A 156 -0.86 16.55 13.16
N LYS A 157 -1.20 17.65 13.83
CA LYS A 157 -2.36 17.74 14.73
C LYS A 157 -3.71 17.60 14.03
N ASP A 158 -3.76 17.88 12.73
CA ASP A 158 -4.97 17.73 11.91
C ASP A 158 -5.27 16.27 11.55
N LEU A 159 -4.28 15.40 11.70
CA LEU A 159 -4.44 13.97 11.60
C LEU A 159 -4.68 13.45 13.01
N HIS A 160 -5.84 12.86 13.25
CA HIS A 160 -6.15 12.25 14.55
C HIS A 160 -4.95 11.47 15.06
N PRO A 161 -4.54 11.65 16.34
CA PRO A 161 -3.41 10.94 16.89
C PRO A 161 -3.67 9.44 16.78
N VAL A 162 -2.88 8.76 15.97
CA VAL A 162 -2.80 7.31 16.06
C VAL A 162 -2.06 7.04 17.37
N GLU A 163 -2.62 6.24 18.25
CA GLU A 163 -1.88 5.74 19.39
C GLU A 163 -0.66 4.98 18.86
N GLY A 164 0.50 5.56 19.03
CA GLY A 164 1.75 5.03 18.49
C GLY A 164 2.95 5.63 19.20
N SER A 165 4.08 4.98 19.02
CA SER A 165 5.36 5.43 19.55
C SER A 165 6.31 5.75 18.40
N ILE A 166 7.02 6.88 18.53
CA ILE A 166 8.10 7.24 17.63
C ILE A 166 9.42 6.98 18.35
N LEU A 167 10.24 6.12 17.77
CA LEU A 167 11.56 5.78 18.28
C LEU A 167 12.62 6.40 17.36
N PHE A 168 13.56 7.15 17.96
CA PHE A 168 14.72 7.66 17.24
C PHE A 168 15.90 6.72 17.51
N ALA A 169 16.52 6.22 16.42
CA ALA A 169 17.77 5.52 16.49
C ALA A 169 18.92 6.49 16.16
N ASP A 170 19.87 6.63 17.09
CA ASP A 170 21.10 7.39 16.89
C ASP A 170 22.32 6.46 17.04
N THR A 171 23.36 6.69 16.24
CA THR A 171 24.62 5.97 16.36
C THR A 171 25.49 6.65 17.41
N ALA A 172 25.55 6.10 18.62
CA ALA A 172 26.56 6.52 19.57
C ALA A 172 27.95 6.08 19.08
N THR A 173 28.76 7.04 18.69
CA THR A 173 30.18 6.78 18.47
C THR A 173 30.82 6.58 19.84
N VAL A 174 31.17 5.32 20.17
CA VAL A 174 31.99 5.04 21.34
C VAL A 174 33.43 5.46 21.01
N SER A 175 33.86 6.58 21.56
CA SER A 175 35.25 7.05 21.51
C SER A 175 36.09 6.36 22.56
#